data_5514dcb3e079dc6d20266eec6992e0d8
#
_entry.id   5514dcb3e079dc6d20266eec6992e0d8
#
_cell.length_a   1.000
_cell.length_b   1.000
_cell.length_c   1.000
_cell.angle_alpha   90.00
_cell.angle_beta   90.00
_cell.angle_gamma   90.00
#
_symmetry.space_group_name_H-M   'P 1'
#
loop_
_entity.id
_entity.type
_entity.pdbx_description
1 polymer ?
#
loop_
_entity_poly.entity_id
_entity_poly.type
_entity_poly.pdbx_seq_one_letter_code
_entity_poly.pdbx_strand_id
1 'polypeptide(L)'
;MEVNNANTQFGLPTHDLWAPKVQQLFDDTCAIKSQEIILNAAGIHVTEEELREEAINHGWYSPGCGTPIESIGELMQIHGMAVQPYVNASLFNLAAELSKGHPVIVGVDSGELWRPGADEITEDITEGKIPDHALIVSGIEFNDDYSDGVVNVIDPGTGEYCHAYGLEEFLDAWNDSDNFMISII
;
A
#
# COMPACT_ATOMS: atom_id res chain seq x y z
N MET A 1 -20.75 30.28 -15.89
CA MET A 1 -21.14 29.06 -15.20
C MET A 1 -19.82 28.36 -14.84
N GLU A 2 -19.41 28.45 -13.59
CA GLU A 2 -18.31 27.65 -13.10
C GLU A 2 -18.85 26.21 -13.01
N VAL A 3 -18.28 25.32 -13.82
CA VAL A 3 -18.52 23.90 -13.70
C VAL A 3 -17.74 23.51 -12.44
N ASN A 4 -18.42 23.23 -11.34
CA ASN A 4 -17.84 22.57 -10.18
C ASN A 4 -17.48 21.16 -10.64
N ASN A 5 -16.24 20.91 -11.03
CA ASN A 5 -15.73 19.58 -11.21
C ASN A 5 -15.67 18.92 -9.83
N ALA A 6 -16.70 18.19 -9.45
CA ALA A 6 -16.70 17.38 -8.26
C ALA A 6 -15.98 16.07 -8.63
N ASN A 7 -14.68 16.00 -8.37
CA ASN A 7 -13.96 14.73 -8.44
C ASN A 7 -14.64 13.73 -7.51
N THR A 8 -14.88 12.52 -8.01
CA THR A 8 -15.40 11.43 -7.15
C THR A 8 -14.23 10.85 -6.36
N GLN A 9 -14.31 10.97 -5.05
CA GLN A 9 -13.28 10.51 -4.12
C GLN A 9 -13.76 9.30 -3.34
N PHE A 10 -12.88 8.29 -3.23
CA PHE A 10 -13.02 7.14 -2.34
C PHE A 10 -11.88 7.13 -1.34
N GLY A 11 -12.19 6.80 -0.09
CA GLY A 11 -11.20 6.72 0.98
C GLY A 11 -11.17 7.96 1.87
N LEU A 12 -10.31 7.88 2.87
CA LEU A 12 -10.07 8.96 3.82
C LEU A 12 -9.13 10.00 3.21
N PRO A 13 -9.33 11.28 3.51
CA PRO A 13 -8.26 12.26 3.34
C PRO A 13 -7.01 11.75 4.06
N THR A 14 -5.88 11.80 3.39
CA THR A 14 -4.61 11.28 3.92
C THR A 14 -4.20 11.89 5.26
N HIS A 15 -4.61 13.13 5.55
CA HIS A 15 -4.36 13.79 6.84
C HIS A 15 -5.11 13.17 8.04
N ASP A 16 -6.08 12.27 7.80
CA ASP A 16 -6.80 11.57 8.87
C ASP A 16 -6.08 10.29 9.32
N LEU A 17 -5.12 9.81 8.54
CA LEU A 17 -4.22 8.73 8.92
C LEU A 17 -2.95 9.32 9.55
N TRP A 18 -3.03 9.71 10.82
CA TRP A 18 -1.89 10.30 11.51
C TRP A 18 -0.75 9.30 11.67
N ALA A 19 0.33 9.50 10.93
CA ALA A 19 1.57 8.75 11.06
C ALA A 19 2.74 9.72 11.22
N PRO A 20 3.24 9.93 12.44
CA PRO A 20 4.30 10.91 12.70
C PRO A 20 5.63 10.51 12.06
N LYS A 21 5.79 9.24 11.68
CA LYS A 21 7.00 8.70 11.10
C LYS A 21 6.63 7.62 10.11
N VAL A 22 6.58 7.99 8.84
CA VAL A 22 6.18 7.09 7.74
C VAL A 22 7.34 6.22 7.30
N GLN A 23 8.55 6.78 7.20
CA GLN A 23 9.69 6.04 6.65
C GLN A 23 10.08 4.83 7.52
N GLN A 24 10.24 3.69 6.85
CA GLN A 24 10.76 2.46 7.46
C GLN A 24 12.18 2.63 7.99
N LEU A 25 12.54 1.84 8.99
CA LEU A 25 13.86 1.89 9.63
C LEU A 25 14.89 0.99 8.94
N PHE A 26 14.42 -0.06 8.27
CA PHE A 26 15.25 -1.05 7.58
C PHE A 26 14.81 -1.13 6.12
N ASP A 27 15.71 -1.42 5.21
CA ASP A 27 15.46 -1.35 3.75
C ASP A 27 14.40 -2.36 3.25
N ASP A 28 14.10 -3.39 4.04
CA ASP A 28 13.23 -4.52 3.68
C ASP A 28 11.99 -4.67 4.58
N THR A 29 11.61 -3.63 5.33
CA THR A 29 10.49 -3.68 6.29
C THR A 29 9.24 -2.92 5.84
N CYS A 30 9.08 -2.65 4.54
CA CYS A 30 7.93 -1.90 4.01
C CYS A 30 6.57 -2.46 4.46
N ALA A 31 6.38 -3.78 4.37
CA ALA A 31 5.14 -4.43 4.81
C ALA A 31 4.94 -4.39 6.33
N ILE A 32 6.02 -4.47 7.12
CA ILE A 32 5.96 -4.33 8.59
C ILE A 32 5.60 -2.89 8.95
N LYS A 33 6.24 -1.92 8.32
CA LYS A 33 5.99 -0.50 8.54
C LYS A 33 4.58 -0.09 8.15
N SER A 34 4.06 -0.60 7.04
CA SER A 34 2.67 -0.38 6.64
C SER A 34 1.69 -0.88 7.71
N GLN A 35 1.94 -2.06 8.27
CA GLN A 35 1.11 -2.61 9.35
C GLN A 35 1.25 -1.81 10.65
N GLU A 36 2.45 -1.36 11.02
CA GLU A 36 2.68 -0.46 12.17
C GLU A 36 1.85 0.81 12.05
N ILE A 37 1.88 1.47 10.89
CA ILE A 37 1.12 2.70 10.65
C ILE A 37 -0.37 2.49 10.89
N ILE A 38 -0.93 1.41 10.36
CA ILE A 38 -2.34 1.07 10.51
C ILE A 38 -2.70 0.72 11.95
N LEU A 39 -1.88 -0.09 12.63
CA LEU A 39 -2.07 -0.45 14.04
C LEU A 39 -2.07 0.80 14.93
N ASN A 40 -1.08 1.68 14.74
CA ASN A 40 -0.98 2.92 15.51
C ASN A 40 -2.17 3.87 15.24
N ALA A 41 -2.64 3.96 14.00
CA ALA A 41 -3.83 4.73 13.65
C ALA A 41 -5.10 4.19 14.33
N ALA A 42 -5.17 2.88 14.56
CA ALA A 42 -6.24 2.23 15.31
C ALA A 42 -6.08 2.31 16.85
N GLY A 43 -5.02 2.97 17.34
CA GLY A 43 -4.73 3.12 18.77
C GLY A 43 -4.01 1.93 19.40
N ILE A 44 -3.50 1.01 18.60
CA ILE A 44 -2.65 -0.11 19.04
C ILE A 44 -1.20 0.32 18.89
N HIS A 45 -0.62 0.76 20.00
CA HIS A 45 0.73 1.35 19.98
C HIS A 45 1.80 0.28 19.94
N VAL A 46 2.48 0.19 18.82
CA VAL A 46 3.59 -0.73 18.54
C VAL A 46 4.68 0.02 17.78
N THR A 47 5.90 -0.53 17.79
CA THR A 47 7.03 -0.02 17.01
C THR A 47 7.40 -0.99 15.91
N GLU A 48 8.07 -0.47 14.88
CA GLU A 48 8.56 -1.29 13.77
C GLU A 48 9.55 -2.37 14.24
N GLU A 49 10.40 -2.04 15.22
CA GLU A 49 11.34 -2.99 15.81
C GLU A 49 10.63 -4.14 16.54
N GLU A 50 9.58 -3.85 17.33
CA GLU A 50 8.78 -4.86 18.01
C GLU A 50 8.09 -5.77 17.01
N LEU A 51 7.41 -5.21 16.02
CA LEU A 51 6.75 -5.97 14.96
C LEU A 51 7.74 -6.78 14.12
N ARG A 52 8.93 -6.26 13.86
CA ARG A 52 9.98 -6.98 13.15
C ARG A 52 10.46 -8.20 13.92
N GLU A 53 10.67 -8.08 15.24
CA GLU A 53 11.04 -9.22 16.09
C GLU A 53 9.91 -10.28 16.13
N GLU A 54 8.66 -9.86 16.25
CA GLU A 54 7.50 -10.76 16.18
C GLU A 54 7.43 -11.48 14.83
N ALA A 55 7.58 -10.78 13.72
CA ALA A 55 7.55 -11.35 12.38
C ALA A 55 8.69 -12.37 12.16
N ILE A 56 9.89 -12.12 12.68
CA ILE A 56 11.01 -13.09 12.66
C ILE A 56 10.62 -14.34 13.45
N ASN A 57 10.11 -14.18 14.67
CA ASN A 57 9.76 -15.29 15.56
C ASN A 57 8.66 -16.20 14.98
N HIS A 58 7.75 -15.62 14.19
CA HIS A 58 6.68 -16.35 13.51
C HIS A 58 7.08 -16.89 12.11
N GLY A 59 8.24 -16.48 11.60
CA GLY A 59 8.69 -16.86 10.25
C GLY A 59 7.97 -16.09 9.12
N TRP A 60 7.37 -14.95 9.43
CA TRP A 60 6.67 -14.07 8.47
C TRP A 60 7.58 -13.02 7.83
N TYR A 61 8.79 -12.91 8.31
CA TYR A 61 9.80 -12.00 7.78
C TYR A 61 11.20 -12.59 7.94
N SER A 62 12.02 -12.37 6.94
CA SER A 62 13.43 -12.75 6.95
C SER A 62 14.32 -11.56 6.59
N PRO A 63 15.29 -11.16 7.44
CA PRO A 63 16.20 -10.07 7.13
C PRO A 63 16.91 -10.27 5.78
N GLY A 64 16.87 -9.27 4.92
CA GLY A 64 17.43 -9.29 3.58
C GLY A 64 16.52 -9.91 2.50
N CYS A 65 15.36 -10.48 2.89
CA CYS A 65 14.38 -11.05 1.97
C CYS A 65 12.99 -10.39 2.08
N GLY A 66 12.76 -9.61 3.14
CA GLY A 66 11.48 -8.96 3.38
C GLY A 66 10.39 -9.89 3.92
N THR A 67 9.14 -9.50 3.71
CA THR A 67 7.93 -10.21 4.14
C THR A 67 7.29 -10.87 2.92
N PRO A 68 7.13 -12.21 2.89
CA PRO A 68 6.36 -12.87 1.86
C PRO A 68 4.93 -12.31 1.76
N ILE A 69 4.41 -12.19 0.55
CA ILE A 69 3.14 -11.50 0.29
C ILE A 69 1.97 -12.13 1.05
N GLU A 70 1.97 -13.45 1.20
CA GLU A 70 0.98 -14.21 1.96
C GLU A 70 1.05 -13.98 3.47
N SER A 71 2.14 -13.39 3.98
CA SER A 71 2.32 -13.07 5.40
C SER A 71 1.99 -11.61 5.72
N ILE A 72 1.68 -10.80 4.71
CA ILE A 72 1.22 -9.42 4.93
C ILE A 72 -0.16 -9.48 5.59
N GLY A 73 -0.33 -8.80 6.73
CA GLY A 73 -1.56 -8.80 7.53
C GLY A 73 -1.51 -9.67 8.79
N GLU A 74 -0.60 -10.64 8.86
CA GLU A 74 -0.49 -11.54 10.02
C GLU A 74 -0.17 -10.78 11.33
N LEU A 75 0.68 -9.75 11.26
CA LEU A 75 0.97 -8.90 12.43
C LEU A 75 -0.29 -8.15 12.90
N MET A 76 -1.07 -7.60 11.98
CA MET A 76 -2.34 -6.96 12.34
C MET A 76 -3.30 -7.95 13.00
N GLN A 77 -3.37 -9.19 12.54
CA GLN A 77 -4.26 -10.21 13.10
C GLN A 77 -3.87 -10.59 14.53
N ILE A 78 -2.59 -10.82 14.82
CA ILE A 78 -2.16 -11.16 16.20
C ILE A 78 -2.34 -9.98 17.17
N HIS A 79 -2.34 -8.76 16.67
CA HIS A 79 -2.68 -7.56 17.44
C HIS A 79 -4.19 -7.27 17.50
N GLY A 80 -5.03 -8.22 17.05
CA GLY A 80 -6.48 -8.18 17.23
C GLY A 80 -7.26 -7.43 16.16
N MET A 81 -6.63 -7.05 15.04
CA MET A 81 -7.33 -6.48 13.89
C MET A 81 -7.81 -7.59 12.97
N ALA A 82 -9.07 -7.51 12.53
CA ALA A 82 -9.56 -8.39 11.50
C ALA A 82 -9.17 -7.83 10.13
N VAL A 83 -8.58 -8.69 9.28
CA VAL A 83 -8.13 -8.32 7.94
C VAL A 83 -8.68 -9.28 6.90
N GLN A 84 -8.84 -8.79 5.68
CA GLN A 84 -9.28 -9.56 4.51
C GLN A 84 -8.26 -9.43 3.40
N PRO A 85 -7.54 -10.52 3.07
CA PRO A 85 -6.67 -10.55 1.89
C PRO A 85 -7.50 -10.73 0.62
N TYR A 86 -7.02 -10.12 -0.46
CA TYR A 86 -7.53 -10.26 -1.83
C TYR A 86 -6.37 -10.58 -2.75
N VAL A 87 -6.57 -11.49 -3.67
CA VAL A 87 -5.70 -11.78 -4.82
C VAL A 87 -6.51 -11.59 -6.08
N ASN A 88 -5.93 -11.07 -7.13
CA ASN A 88 -6.62 -10.64 -8.34
C ASN A 88 -7.77 -9.64 -8.03
N ALA A 89 -7.51 -8.72 -7.12
CA ALA A 89 -8.46 -7.67 -6.82
C ALA A 89 -8.64 -6.74 -8.03
N SER A 90 -9.78 -6.13 -8.12
CA SER A 90 -10.05 -5.09 -9.12
C SER A 90 -9.99 -3.71 -8.48
N LEU A 91 -9.83 -2.68 -9.31
CA LEU A 91 -9.98 -1.30 -8.88
C LEU A 91 -11.33 -1.05 -8.17
N PHE A 92 -12.39 -1.79 -8.56
CA PHE A 92 -13.67 -1.73 -7.87
C PHE A 92 -13.59 -2.29 -6.44
N ASN A 93 -12.84 -3.39 -6.22
CA ASN A 93 -12.64 -3.92 -4.87
C ASN A 93 -11.89 -2.92 -4.01
N LEU A 94 -10.80 -2.33 -4.53
CA LEU A 94 -10.01 -1.32 -3.83
C LEU A 94 -10.88 -0.09 -3.47
N ALA A 95 -11.60 0.48 -4.43
CA ALA A 95 -12.49 1.61 -4.19
C ALA A 95 -13.60 1.27 -3.18
N ALA A 96 -14.14 0.05 -3.21
CA ALA A 96 -15.17 -0.41 -2.27
C ALA A 96 -14.65 -0.48 -0.83
N GLU A 97 -13.44 -0.96 -0.60
CA GLU A 97 -12.83 -0.96 0.74
C GLU A 97 -12.51 0.46 1.22
N LEU A 98 -11.92 1.27 0.36
CA LEU A 98 -11.64 2.67 0.68
C LEU A 98 -12.92 3.45 1.00
N SER A 99 -14.03 3.17 0.33
CA SER A 99 -15.33 3.83 0.59
C SER A 99 -15.90 3.53 1.99
N LYS A 100 -15.45 2.45 2.62
CA LYS A 100 -15.80 2.10 4.01
C LYS A 100 -14.92 2.85 5.04
N GLY A 101 -13.93 3.61 4.57
CA GLY A 101 -12.94 4.28 5.39
C GLY A 101 -11.78 3.38 5.83
N HIS A 102 -11.58 2.26 5.14
CA HIS A 102 -10.51 1.32 5.44
C HIS A 102 -9.28 1.63 4.59
N PRO A 103 -8.12 1.94 5.18
CA PRO A 103 -6.86 1.96 4.45
C PRO A 103 -6.53 0.53 3.98
N VAL A 104 -5.85 0.42 2.84
CA VAL A 104 -5.56 -0.86 2.20
C VAL A 104 -4.06 -0.97 1.98
N ILE A 105 -3.43 -2.06 2.44
CA ILE A 105 -2.05 -2.36 2.07
C ILE A 105 -2.08 -3.09 0.73
N VAL A 106 -1.21 -2.68 -0.19
CA VAL A 106 -1.03 -3.31 -1.50
C VAL A 106 0.43 -3.72 -1.70
N GLY A 107 0.66 -4.76 -2.48
CA GLY A 107 1.97 -5.08 -3.03
C GLY A 107 2.12 -4.42 -4.40
N VAL A 108 3.28 -3.87 -4.70
CA VAL A 108 3.57 -3.18 -5.97
C VAL A 108 5.01 -3.47 -6.42
N ASP A 109 5.28 -3.27 -7.71
CA ASP A 109 6.64 -3.06 -8.18
C ASP A 109 7.03 -1.60 -7.93
N SER A 110 8.06 -1.39 -7.11
CA SER A 110 8.53 -0.05 -6.77
C SER A 110 9.25 0.65 -7.92
N GLY A 111 9.80 -0.12 -8.86
CA GLY A 111 10.47 0.38 -10.05
C GLY A 111 9.53 1.23 -10.91
N GLU A 112 8.31 0.74 -11.13
CA GLU A 112 7.29 1.43 -11.90
C GLU A 112 6.86 2.77 -11.26
N LEU A 113 6.80 2.81 -9.93
CA LEU A 113 6.40 4.01 -9.20
C LEU A 113 7.54 5.03 -9.02
N TRP A 114 8.77 4.56 -8.78
CA TRP A 114 9.87 5.46 -8.42
C TRP A 114 10.78 5.81 -9.58
N ARG A 115 10.82 4.98 -10.61
CA ARG A 115 11.75 5.11 -11.75
C ARG A 115 11.05 4.83 -13.09
N PRO A 116 9.87 5.40 -13.35
CA PRO A 116 9.13 5.07 -14.56
C PRO A 116 9.97 5.39 -15.82
N GLY A 117 10.06 4.44 -16.74
CA GLY A 117 10.72 4.65 -18.03
C GLY A 117 11.51 3.46 -18.57
N ALA A 118 12.53 3.74 -19.38
CA ALA A 118 13.25 2.72 -20.15
C ALA A 118 14.07 1.73 -19.28
N ASP A 119 14.47 2.15 -18.09
CA ASP A 119 15.26 1.30 -17.17
C ASP A 119 14.35 0.24 -16.56
N GLU A 120 13.15 0.61 -16.19
CA GLU A 120 12.11 -0.26 -15.66
C GLU A 120 11.67 -1.32 -16.72
N ILE A 121 11.35 -0.91 -17.95
CA ILE A 121 11.04 -1.83 -19.05
C ILE A 121 12.17 -2.85 -19.27
N THR A 122 13.42 -2.47 -19.03
CA THR A 122 14.57 -3.37 -19.16
C THR A 122 14.64 -4.37 -18.02
N GLU A 123 14.31 -3.96 -16.80
CA GLU A 123 14.21 -4.82 -15.63
C GLU A 123 13.11 -5.87 -15.82
N ASP A 124 11.92 -5.49 -16.24
CA ASP A 124 10.80 -6.39 -16.55
C ASP A 124 11.16 -7.47 -17.60
N ILE A 125 11.90 -7.09 -18.62
CA ILE A 125 12.32 -8.03 -19.68
C ILE A 125 13.35 -9.03 -19.16
N THR A 126 14.20 -8.62 -18.21
CA THR A 126 15.35 -9.42 -17.76
C THR A 126 15.07 -10.22 -16.50
N GLU A 127 14.32 -9.68 -15.58
CA GLU A 127 14.07 -10.25 -14.25
C GLU A 127 12.62 -10.68 -14.05
N GLY A 128 11.71 -10.21 -14.89
CA GLY A 128 10.27 -10.44 -14.78
C GLY A 128 9.62 -9.47 -13.79
N LYS A 129 8.31 -9.40 -13.87
CA LYS A 129 7.48 -8.59 -13.00
C LYS A 129 7.47 -9.18 -11.58
N ILE A 130 8.10 -8.50 -10.64
CA ILE A 130 8.25 -8.98 -9.26
C ILE A 130 7.87 -7.87 -8.30
N PRO A 131 6.76 -8.04 -7.54
CA PRO A 131 6.42 -7.07 -6.51
C PRO A 131 7.49 -7.09 -5.41
N ASP A 132 8.14 -5.98 -5.20
CA ASP A 132 9.24 -5.82 -4.24
C ASP A 132 8.89 -4.87 -3.08
N HIS A 133 7.73 -4.22 -3.15
CA HIS A 133 7.34 -3.19 -2.21
C HIS A 133 5.90 -3.32 -1.71
N ALA A 134 5.65 -2.87 -0.49
CA ALA A 134 4.33 -2.76 0.12
C ALA A 134 4.10 -1.34 0.62
N LEU A 135 2.96 -0.76 0.25
CA LEU A 135 2.55 0.57 0.66
C LEU A 135 1.05 0.60 1.04
N ILE A 136 0.60 1.72 1.59
CA ILE A 136 -0.80 1.90 1.98
C ILE A 136 -1.48 2.81 0.97
N VAL A 137 -2.58 2.33 0.37
CA VAL A 137 -3.52 3.18 -0.35
C VAL A 137 -4.50 3.78 0.65
N SER A 138 -4.57 5.10 0.68
CA SER A 138 -5.48 5.85 1.56
C SER A 138 -6.69 6.42 0.82
N GLY A 139 -6.60 6.63 -0.48
CA GLY A 139 -7.71 7.14 -1.27
C GLY A 139 -7.47 7.10 -2.77
N ILE A 140 -8.54 7.22 -3.53
CA ILE A 140 -8.55 7.36 -4.98
C ILE A 140 -9.45 8.52 -5.34
N GLU A 141 -9.00 9.37 -6.25
CA GLU A 141 -9.76 10.47 -6.82
C GLU A 141 -9.87 10.29 -8.32
N PHE A 142 -11.10 10.22 -8.83
CA PHE A 142 -11.37 10.09 -10.26
C PHE A 142 -11.80 11.43 -10.86
N ASN A 143 -11.50 11.62 -12.14
CA ASN A 143 -12.12 12.66 -12.93
C ASN A 143 -13.62 12.36 -13.17
N ASP A 144 -14.36 13.33 -13.74
CA ASP A 144 -15.83 13.28 -13.88
C ASP A 144 -16.33 12.08 -14.70
N ASP A 145 -15.54 11.56 -15.63
CA ASP A 145 -15.92 10.44 -16.50
C ASP A 145 -15.29 9.10 -16.10
N TYR A 146 -14.56 9.06 -15.00
CA TYR A 146 -13.84 7.88 -14.48
C TYR A 146 -12.79 7.30 -15.44
N SER A 147 -12.35 8.08 -16.43
CA SER A 147 -11.35 7.63 -17.40
C SER A 147 -9.92 7.78 -16.88
N ASP A 148 -9.72 8.61 -15.86
CA ASP A 148 -8.43 8.90 -15.26
C ASP A 148 -8.60 9.30 -13.79
N GLY A 149 -7.50 9.34 -13.05
CA GLY A 149 -7.52 9.69 -11.64
C GLY A 149 -6.15 9.66 -11.01
N VAL A 150 -6.13 9.83 -9.70
CA VAL A 150 -4.93 9.69 -8.88
C VAL A 150 -5.18 8.77 -7.70
N VAL A 151 -4.16 8.05 -7.30
CA VAL A 151 -4.15 7.17 -6.14
C VAL A 151 -3.26 7.79 -5.07
N ASN A 152 -3.85 8.09 -3.92
CA ASN A 152 -3.14 8.65 -2.79
C ASN A 152 -2.56 7.54 -1.92
N VAL A 153 -1.26 7.59 -1.68
CA VAL A 153 -0.55 6.55 -0.93
C VAL A 153 0.24 7.11 0.25
N ILE A 154 0.50 6.25 1.21
CA ILE A 154 1.49 6.43 2.26
C ILE A 154 2.59 5.41 1.98
N ASP A 155 3.77 5.87 1.66
CA ASP A 155 4.88 5.03 1.20
C ASP A 155 5.99 4.94 2.26
N PRO A 156 6.16 3.77 2.91
CA PRO A 156 7.23 3.58 3.88
C PRO A 156 8.64 3.65 3.29
N GLY A 157 8.81 3.30 2.01
CA GLY A 157 10.11 3.29 1.36
C GLY A 157 10.65 4.69 1.11
N THR A 158 9.81 5.60 0.61
CA THR A 158 10.18 7.01 0.38
C THR A 158 10.02 7.88 1.62
N GLY A 159 9.23 7.43 2.59
CA GLY A 159 8.83 8.23 3.75
C GLY A 159 7.77 9.28 3.42
N GLU A 160 7.18 9.21 2.24
CA GLU A 160 6.15 10.15 1.81
C GLU A 160 4.79 9.81 2.40
N TYR A 161 4.22 10.82 3.00
CA TYR A 161 2.85 10.82 3.51
C TYR A 161 1.98 11.61 2.53
N CYS A 162 1.03 10.98 1.85
CA CYS A 162 0.21 11.64 0.84
C CYS A 162 0.88 11.83 -0.53
N HIS A 163 1.61 10.87 -1.03
CA HIS A 163 2.01 10.93 -2.43
C HIS A 163 0.85 10.52 -3.34
N ALA A 164 0.70 11.21 -4.46
CA ALA A 164 -0.33 10.93 -5.45
C ALA A 164 0.32 10.40 -6.73
N TYR A 165 0.05 9.15 -7.06
CA TYR A 165 0.44 8.55 -8.35
C TYR A 165 -0.71 8.64 -9.34
N GLY A 166 -0.39 8.74 -10.64
CA GLY A 166 -1.38 8.59 -11.71
C GLY A 166 -2.04 7.22 -11.65
N LEU A 167 -3.33 7.15 -11.98
CA LEU A 167 -4.09 5.90 -11.89
C LEU A 167 -3.49 4.79 -12.76
N GLU A 168 -3.09 5.11 -14.00
CA GLU A 168 -2.49 4.15 -14.93
C GLU A 168 -1.16 3.60 -14.39
N GLU A 169 -0.27 4.48 -13.94
CA GLU A 169 1.02 4.15 -13.33
C GLU A 169 0.85 3.23 -12.09
N PHE A 170 -0.07 3.59 -11.20
CA PHE A 170 -0.37 2.78 -10.02
C PHE A 170 -0.93 1.40 -10.39
N LEU A 171 -1.82 1.32 -11.37
CA LEU A 171 -2.43 0.05 -11.77
C LEU A 171 -1.42 -0.90 -12.42
N ASP A 172 -0.43 -0.38 -13.13
CA ASP A 172 0.66 -1.17 -13.70
C ASP A 172 1.50 -1.78 -12.58
N ALA A 173 2.04 -0.95 -11.68
CA ALA A 173 2.80 -1.39 -10.51
C ALA A 173 2.03 -2.39 -9.61
N TRP A 174 0.73 -2.20 -9.44
CA TRP A 174 -0.09 -3.09 -8.62
C TRP A 174 -0.37 -4.44 -9.30
N ASN A 175 -0.48 -4.45 -10.62
CA ASN A 175 -0.70 -5.67 -11.40
C ASN A 175 0.43 -6.70 -11.22
N ASP A 176 1.64 -6.28 -10.91
CA ASP A 176 2.79 -7.17 -10.75
C ASP A 176 2.73 -8.03 -9.48
N SER A 177 1.86 -7.67 -8.55
CA SER A 177 1.50 -8.49 -7.39
C SER A 177 0.25 -9.35 -7.60
N ASP A 178 -0.21 -9.57 -8.83
CA ASP A 178 -1.55 -10.11 -9.11
C ASP A 178 -2.66 -9.28 -8.42
N ASN A 179 -2.50 -7.98 -8.39
CA ASN A 179 -3.37 -7.03 -7.69
C ASN A 179 -3.66 -7.46 -6.24
N PHE A 180 -2.61 -7.85 -5.53
CA PHE A 180 -2.71 -8.21 -4.13
C PHE A 180 -3.06 -7.01 -3.27
N MET A 181 -4.02 -7.19 -2.37
CA MET A 181 -4.33 -6.19 -1.34
C MET A 181 -4.80 -6.82 -0.03
N ILE A 182 -4.59 -6.11 1.07
CA ILE A 182 -5.16 -6.42 2.38
C ILE A 182 -5.97 -5.23 2.88
N SER A 183 -7.24 -5.48 3.16
CA SER A 183 -8.16 -4.53 3.79
C SER A 183 -8.38 -4.88 5.27
N ILE A 184 -8.68 -3.87 6.08
CA ILE A 184 -9.19 -4.03 7.44
C ILE A 184 -10.70 -4.26 7.36
N ILE A 185 -11.26 -5.11 8.23
CA ILE A 185 -12.71 -5.38 8.32
C ILE A 185 -13.27 -5.15 9.71
#